data_615d4bb555a5c96ffa12aaa9e8571118
#
_entry.id   615d4bb555a5c96ffa12aaa9e8571118
#
_cell.length_a   1.000
_cell.length_b   1.000
_cell.length_c   1.000
_cell.angle_alpha   90.00
_cell.angle_beta   90.00
_cell.angle_gamma   90.00
#
_symmetry.space_group_name_H-M   'P 1'
#
loop_
_entity.id
_entity.type
_entity.pdbx_description
1 polymer ?
#
loop_
_entity_poly.entity_id
_entity_poly.type
_entity_poly.pdbx_seq_one_letter_code
_entity_poly.pdbx_strand_id
1 'polypeptide(L)'
;MRPGPFLYNIYNNCRHFVSETQSIASLHIQLKMNKLQDLQELISEAIDKLDLPVYPDTLYEPIRYILALGGKRMRPALLLMACDLFGGDVNAAIPPALAIEVFHNFTLMHDDIMDNAPLRRGKITVHERWGHNTGILSGDAMLVLSYQLMMKVQDHLLREVLDVFNKTALGVCEGQQLDMDFEQRAEVHVDEYLEMIRLKTSVLLGGALKIGALIGGAEMQDADLLNSFGEYLGIAFQLQDDILDVYGDPDKFGKLVGGDIISNKKTWLLIRALELASVEQKNELDNWITFKDFDNSEKVTAVTKVYGELNIRQFAEQAMETFADKAFMALDAINLPEAQKQYLRNFADGLLVREN
;
A
#
# COMPACT_ATOMS: atom_id res chain seq x y z
N MET A 1 37.90 12.34 47.58
CA MET A 1 36.86 13.33 47.85
C MET A 1 35.54 12.76 47.37
N ARG A 2 34.57 12.56 48.26
CA ARG A 2 33.21 12.13 47.88
C ARG A 2 32.43 13.34 47.40
N PRO A 3 31.70 13.29 46.32
CA PRO A 3 30.88 14.40 45.88
C PRO A 3 29.73 14.67 46.87
N GLY A 4 29.48 15.95 47.16
CA GLY A 4 28.51 16.39 48.17
C GLY A 4 27.06 16.02 47.78
N PRO A 5 26.15 16.04 48.76
CA PRO A 5 24.77 15.57 48.61
C PRO A 5 23.96 16.38 47.57
N PHE A 6 24.43 17.51 47.13
CA PHE A 6 23.74 18.35 46.14
C PHE A 6 23.85 17.83 44.70
N LEU A 7 25.00 17.23 44.33
CA LEU A 7 25.21 16.63 43.00
C LEU A 7 24.51 15.26 42.85
N TYR A 8 24.31 14.55 43.95
CA TYR A 8 23.61 13.26 43.95
C TYR A 8 22.10 13.42 43.70
N ASN A 9 21.50 14.51 44.19
CA ASN A 9 20.08 14.82 43.95
C ASN A 9 19.79 15.29 42.50
N ILE A 10 20.73 16.01 41.89
CA ILE A 10 20.58 16.45 40.47
C ILE A 10 20.68 15.24 39.56
N TYR A 11 21.59 14.31 39.81
CA TYR A 11 21.77 13.11 38.98
C TYR A 11 20.59 12.14 39.07
N ASN A 12 19.96 11.99 40.23
CA ASN A 12 18.77 11.16 40.41
C ASN A 12 17.50 11.83 39.82
N ASN A 13 17.36 13.16 39.91
CA ASN A 13 16.27 13.87 39.27
C ASN A 13 16.36 13.83 37.73
N CYS A 14 17.56 13.95 37.15
CA CYS A 14 17.76 13.77 35.70
C CYS A 14 17.45 12.34 35.25
N ARG A 15 17.82 11.32 36.01
CA ARG A 15 17.45 9.92 35.70
C ARG A 15 15.94 9.66 35.78
N HIS A 16 15.26 10.24 36.76
CA HIS A 16 13.81 10.13 36.88
C HIS A 16 13.11 10.84 35.70
N PHE A 17 13.58 12.02 35.31
CA PHE A 17 13.00 12.79 34.21
C PHE A 17 13.21 12.06 32.86
N VAL A 18 14.39 11.46 32.63
CA VAL A 18 14.66 10.68 31.41
C VAL A 18 13.84 9.37 31.38
N SER A 19 13.64 8.72 32.53
CA SER A 19 12.83 7.49 32.61
C SER A 19 11.33 7.78 32.46
N GLU A 20 10.83 8.91 32.97
CA GLU A 20 9.44 9.33 32.78
C GLU A 20 9.16 9.78 31.32
N THR A 21 10.09 10.52 30.70
CA THR A 21 9.94 10.89 29.28
C THR A 21 10.01 9.68 28.33
N GLN A 22 10.90 8.71 28.62
CA GLN A 22 10.92 7.44 27.88
C GLN A 22 9.66 6.59 28.12
N SER A 23 9.13 6.56 29.36
CA SER A 23 7.89 5.89 29.70
C SER A 23 6.67 6.56 29.04
N ILE A 24 6.60 7.89 29.02
CA ILE A 24 5.53 8.65 28.37
C ILE A 24 5.60 8.51 26.84
N ALA A 25 6.81 8.54 26.26
CA ALA A 25 6.99 8.30 24.84
C ALA A 25 6.62 6.86 24.44
N SER A 26 7.01 5.87 25.25
CA SER A 26 6.63 4.47 25.08
C SER A 26 5.12 4.26 25.24
N LEU A 27 4.48 4.90 26.22
CA LEU A 27 3.03 4.85 26.43
C LEU A 27 2.26 5.55 25.29
N HIS A 28 2.78 6.68 24.77
CA HIS A 28 2.22 7.36 23.60
C HIS A 28 2.36 6.53 22.31
N ILE A 29 3.48 5.85 22.12
CA ILE A 29 3.68 4.94 20.98
C ILE A 29 2.74 3.74 21.10
N GLN A 30 2.55 3.18 22.28
CA GLN A 30 1.67 2.04 22.53
C GLN A 30 0.18 2.40 22.38
N LEU A 31 -0.25 3.58 22.85
CA LEU A 31 -1.60 4.11 22.64
C LEU A 31 -1.87 4.42 21.15
N LYS A 32 -0.85 4.81 20.37
CA LYS A 32 -0.96 5.12 18.94
C LYS A 32 -0.96 3.88 18.04
N MET A 33 -0.25 2.82 18.42
CA MET A 33 -0.34 1.52 17.75
C MET A 33 -1.73 0.89 17.95
N ASN A 34 -2.30 1.01 19.14
CA ASN A 34 -3.65 0.54 19.41
C ASN A 34 -4.68 1.18 18.49
N LYS A 35 -4.56 2.48 18.17
CA LYS A 35 -5.56 3.17 17.34
C LYS A 35 -5.65 2.64 15.90
N LEU A 36 -4.52 2.29 15.24
CA LEU A 36 -4.56 1.66 13.92
C LEU A 36 -5.20 0.27 13.99
N GLN A 37 -4.82 -0.52 14.99
CA GLN A 37 -5.39 -1.85 15.21
C GLN A 37 -6.88 -1.77 15.50
N ASP A 38 -7.30 -0.84 16.35
CA ASP A 38 -8.71 -0.62 16.66
C ASP A 38 -9.54 -0.30 15.41
N LEU A 39 -9.00 0.55 14.50
CA LEU A 39 -9.65 0.86 13.23
C LEU A 39 -9.68 -0.34 12.27
N GLN A 40 -8.63 -1.14 12.23
CA GLN A 40 -8.58 -2.37 11.45
C GLN A 40 -9.57 -3.42 11.97
N GLU A 41 -9.72 -3.55 13.29
CA GLU A 41 -10.71 -4.41 13.93
C GLU A 41 -12.13 -3.91 13.63
N LEU A 42 -12.39 -2.61 13.74
CA LEU A 42 -13.67 -2.01 13.40
C LEU A 42 -14.08 -2.31 11.95
N ILE A 43 -13.13 -2.20 11.00
CA ILE A 43 -13.38 -2.55 9.60
C ILE A 43 -13.63 -4.05 9.45
N SER A 44 -12.87 -4.89 10.13
CA SER A 44 -13.03 -6.34 10.05
C SER A 44 -14.41 -6.77 10.56
N GLU A 45 -14.84 -6.22 11.69
CA GLU A 45 -16.20 -6.43 12.21
C GLU A 45 -17.29 -5.92 11.26
N ALA A 46 -17.06 -4.78 10.60
CA ALA A 46 -18.01 -4.22 9.65
C ALA A 46 -18.11 -5.06 8.37
N ILE A 47 -17.00 -5.69 7.92
CA ILE A 47 -17.00 -6.67 6.83
C ILE A 47 -17.81 -7.91 7.22
N ASP A 48 -17.61 -8.44 8.42
CA ASP A 48 -18.33 -9.63 8.89
C ASP A 48 -19.85 -9.38 9.03
N LYS A 49 -20.24 -8.12 9.28
CA LYS A 49 -21.65 -7.68 9.37
C LYS A 49 -22.22 -7.19 8.03
N LEU A 50 -21.44 -7.26 6.93
CA LEU A 50 -21.91 -6.80 5.62
C LEU A 50 -23.04 -7.70 5.13
N ASP A 51 -24.22 -7.10 4.99
CA ASP A 51 -25.42 -7.80 4.53
C ASP A 51 -25.35 -8.03 3.02
N LEU A 52 -24.96 -9.24 2.63
CA LEU A 52 -24.92 -9.68 1.23
C LEU A 52 -26.09 -10.62 0.97
N PRO A 53 -26.80 -10.47 -0.17
CA PRO A 53 -27.87 -11.37 -0.56
C PRO A 53 -27.42 -12.83 -0.54
N VAL A 54 -28.32 -13.73 -0.20
CA VAL A 54 -28.04 -15.17 -0.17
C VAL A 54 -28.19 -15.78 -1.57
N TYR A 55 -29.04 -15.20 -2.43
CA TYR A 55 -29.34 -15.73 -3.76
C TYR A 55 -29.09 -14.68 -4.85
N PRO A 56 -28.51 -15.08 -5.98
CA PRO A 56 -27.95 -16.41 -6.25
C PRO A 56 -26.63 -16.64 -5.48
N ASP A 57 -26.51 -17.80 -4.83
CA ASP A 57 -25.39 -18.17 -3.98
C ASP A 57 -24.06 -18.19 -4.76
N THR A 58 -24.08 -18.68 -5.98
CA THR A 58 -22.92 -18.74 -6.89
C THR A 58 -22.35 -17.35 -7.23
N LEU A 59 -23.09 -16.27 -7.04
CA LEU A 59 -22.60 -14.90 -7.20
C LEU A 59 -22.00 -14.36 -5.91
N TYR A 60 -22.68 -14.58 -4.76
CA TYR A 60 -22.34 -13.94 -3.50
C TYR A 60 -21.38 -14.75 -2.62
N GLU A 61 -21.30 -16.08 -2.79
CA GLU A 61 -20.36 -16.91 -2.05
C GLU A 61 -18.90 -16.59 -2.39
N PRO A 62 -18.49 -16.38 -3.67
CA PRO A 62 -17.16 -15.91 -4.01
C PRO A 62 -16.81 -14.55 -3.40
N ILE A 63 -17.79 -13.64 -3.29
CA ILE A 63 -17.61 -12.32 -2.66
C ILE A 63 -17.32 -12.49 -1.15
N ARG A 64 -18.14 -13.29 -0.45
CA ARG A 64 -17.89 -13.61 0.97
C ARG A 64 -16.51 -14.25 1.16
N TYR A 65 -16.16 -15.17 0.27
CA TYR A 65 -14.89 -15.87 0.33
C TYR A 65 -13.71 -14.92 0.23
N ILE A 66 -13.62 -14.05 -0.79
CA ILE A 66 -12.47 -13.16 -0.97
C ILE A 66 -12.38 -12.14 0.17
N LEU A 67 -13.50 -11.60 0.64
CA LEU A 67 -13.53 -10.67 1.79
C LEU A 67 -13.06 -11.35 3.07
N ALA A 68 -13.36 -12.65 3.27
CA ALA A 68 -12.94 -13.45 4.41
C ALA A 68 -11.48 -13.91 4.35
N LEU A 69 -10.77 -13.78 3.21
CA LEU A 69 -9.34 -14.12 3.12
C LEU A 69 -8.46 -13.25 4.04
N GLY A 70 -9.02 -12.24 4.66
CA GLY A 70 -8.32 -11.34 5.58
C GLY A 70 -7.49 -10.29 4.84
N GLY A 71 -6.47 -9.77 5.52
CA GLY A 71 -5.58 -8.74 5.04
C GLY A 71 -5.36 -7.66 6.09
N LYS A 72 -4.38 -6.77 5.85
CA LYS A 72 -4.02 -5.71 6.80
C LYS A 72 -5.04 -4.57 6.89
N ARG A 73 -6.07 -4.56 6.04
CA ARG A 73 -7.13 -3.53 6.02
C ARG A 73 -6.60 -2.08 6.08
N MET A 74 -5.47 -1.83 5.42
CA MET A 74 -4.75 -0.55 5.54
C MET A 74 -5.51 0.60 4.89
N ARG A 75 -6.02 0.38 3.67
CA ARG A 75 -6.72 1.43 2.90
C ARG A 75 -7.98 1.94 3.60
N PRO A 76 -8.90 1.07 4.04
CA PRO A 76 -10.07 1.52 4.79
C PRO A 76 -9.69 2.15 6.14
N ALA A 77 -8.66 1.64 6.84
CA ALA A 77 -8.18 2.25 8.08
C ALA A 77 -7.63 3.66 7.84
N LEU A 78 -6.90 3.89 6.74
CA LEU A 78 -6.42 5.22 6.35
C LEU A 78 -7.56 6.20 6.08
N LEU A 79 -8.65 5.76 5.45
CA LEU A 79 -9.85 6.60 5.28
C LEU A 79 -10.42 7.02 6.64
N LEU A 80 -10.56 6.08 7.58
CA LEU A 80 -11.05 6.38 8.92
C LEU A 80 -10.09 7.29 9.70
N MET A 81 -8.77 7.07 9.56
CA MET A 81 -7.74 7.93 10.15
C MET A 81 -7.84 9.37 9.64
N ALA A 82 -8.04 9.54 8.33
CA ALA A 82 -8.17 10.85 7.72
C ALA A 82 -9.46 11.56 8.17
N CYS A 83 -10.58 10.83 8.31
CA CYS A 83 -11.82 11.37 8.86
C CYS A 83 -11.63 11.88 10.30
N ASP A 84 -11.02 11.06 11.16
CA ASP A 84 -10.73 11.41 12.56
C ASP A 84 -9.73 12.58 12.69
N LEU A 85 -8.76 12.67 11.76
CA LEU A 85 -7.77 13.77 11.72
C LEU A 85 -8.43 15.15 11.67
N PHE A 86 -9.53 15.27 10.92
CA PHE A 86 -10.30 16.51 10.79
C PHE A 86 -11.50 16.59 11.74
N GLY A 87 -11.62 15.67 12.70
CA GLY A 87 -12.65 15.69 13.75
C GLY A 87 -14.02 15.19 13.30
N GLY A 88 -14.10 14.46 12.18
CA GLY A 88 -15.34 13.85 11.69
C GLY A 88 -15.81 12.64 12.49
N ASP A 89 -17.07 12.24 12.26
CA ASP A 89 -17.61 11.02 12.85
C ASP A 89 -17.10 9.79 12.09
N VAL A 90 -16.20 9.05 12.73
CA VAL A 90 -15.63 7.81 12.19
C VAL A 90 -16.72 6.78 11.85
N ASN A 91 -17.84 6.74 12.59
CA ASN A 91 -18.92 5.82 12.29
C ASN A 91 -19.62 6.16 10.96
N ALA A 92 -19.77 7.44 10.64
CA ALA A 92 -20.30 7.89 9.35
C ALA A 92 -19.36 7.56 8.18
N ALA A 93 -18.06 7.37 8.44
CA ALA A 93 -17.05 7.02 7.44
C ALA A 93 -16.91 5.49 7.23
N ILE A 94 -17.53 4.64 8.07
CA ILE A 94 -17.45 3.17 7.93
C ILE A 94 -17.96 2.69 6.56
N PRO A 95 -19.16 3.09 6.06
CA PRO A 95 -19.61 2.62 4.76
C PRO A 95 -18.68 2.99 3.60
N PRO A 96 -18.17 4.24 3.46
CA PRO A 96 -17.15 4.56 2.46
C PRO A 96 -15.83 3.80 2.64
N ALA A 97 -15.42 3.53 3.88
CA ALA A 97 -14.22 2.71 4.14
C ALA A 97 -14.43 1.25 3.67
N LEU A 98 -15.61 0.69 3.91
CA LEU A 98 -16.00 -0.62 3.34
C LEU A 98 -16.02 -0.57 1.82
N ALA A 99 -16.49 0.52 1.21
CA ALA A 99 -16.48 0.69 -0.25
C ALA A 99 -15.07 0.58 -0.82
N ILE A 100 -14.08 1.24 -0.20
CA ILE A 100 -12.66 1.15 -0.57
C ILE A 100 -12.15 -0.29 -0.45
N GLU A 101 -12.49 -0.99 0.62
CA GLU A 101 -12.02 -2.37 0.83
C GLU A 101 -12.69 -3.35 -0.14
N VAL A 102 -13.99 -3.20 -0.41
CA VAL A 102 -14.71 -4.01 -1.39
C VAL A 102 -14.15 -3.76 -2.79
N PHE A 103 -13.92 -2.49 -3.17
CA PHE A 103 -13.28 -2.13 -4.43
C PHE A 103 -11.88 -2.74 -4.54
N HIS A 104 -11.06 -2.65 -3.50
CA HIS A 104 -9.73 -3.27 -3.52
C HIS A 104 -9.80 -4.79 -3.70
N ASN A 105 -10.73 -5.48 -3.03
CA ASN A 105 -10.88 -6.93 -3.20
C ASN A 105 -11.47 -7.29 -4.57
N PHE A 106 -12.30 -6.42 -5.18
CA PHE A 106 -12.70 -6.53 -6.58
C PHE A 106 -11.48 -6.51 -7.50
N THR A 107 -10.60 -5.51 -7.36
CA THR A 107 -9.40 -5.43 -8.20
C THR A 107 -8.49 -6.64 -8.02
N LEU A 108 -8.33 -7.16 -6.79
CA LEU A 108 -7.57 -8.37 -6.53
C LEU A 108 -8.18 -9.63 -7.17
N MET A 109 -9.53 -9.74 -7.21
CA MET A 109 -10.21 -10.87 -7.83
C MET A 109 -9.99 -10.90 -9.35
N HIS A 110 -10.04 -9.73 -10.00
CA HIS A 110 -9.81 -9.61 -11.43
C HIS A 110 -8.32 -9.74 -11.79
N ASP A 111 -7.43 -9.19 -10.98
CA ASP A 111 -5.98 -9.34 -11.09
C ASP A 111 -5.57 -10.83 -11.04
N ASP A 112 -6.10 -11.61 -10.08
CA ASP A 112 -5.88 -13.05 -10.02
C ASP A 112 -6.27 -13.79 -11.31
N ILE A 113 -7.36 -13.35 -11.97
CA ILE A 113 -7.82 -13.93 -13.25
C ILE A 113 -6.84 -13.58 -14.38
N MET A 114 -6.42 -12.30 -14.47
CA MET A 114 -5.52 -11.81 -15.51
C MET A 114 -4.15 -12.48 -15.40
N ASP A 115 -3.64 -12.65 -14.17
CA ASP A 115 -2.34 -13.25 -13.88
C ASP A 115 -2.39 -14.79 -13.86
N ASN A 116 -3.58 -15.42 -14.02
CA ASN A 116 -3.78 -16.86 -13.80
C ASN A 116 -3.20 -17.34 -12.46
N ALA A 117 -3.32 -16.54 -11.42
CA ALA A 117 -2.72 -16.79 -10.12
C ALA A 117 -3.45 -17.95 -9.39
N PRO A 118 -2.79 -19.06 -9.03
CA PRO A 118 -3.48 -20.19 -8.40
C PRO A 118 -3.83 -19.94 -6.94
N LEU A 119 -3.07 -19.07 -6.28
CA LEU A 119 -3.20 -18.81 -4.85
C LEU A 119 -3.15 -17.31 -4.54
N ARG A 120 -3.99 -16.88 -3.57
CA ARG A 120 -3.92 -15.57 -2.94
C ARG A 120 -3.88 -15.73 -1.42
N ARG A 121 -2.88 -15.18 -0.77
CA ARG A 121 -2.67 -15.32 0.69
C ARG A 121 -2.68 -16.79 1.15
N GLY A 122 -2.09 -17.69 0.34
CA GLY A 122 -2.03 -19.12 0.61
C GLY A 122 -3.35 -19.88 0.45
N LYS A 123 -4.39 -19.23 -0.08
CA LYS A 123 -5.70 -19.84 -0.39
C LYS A 123 -5.93 -19.86 -1.90
N ILE A 124 -6.69 -20.87 -2.38
CA ILE A 124 -7.07 -20.99 -3.79
C ILE A 124 -7.81 -19.72 -4.24
N THR A 125 -7.48 -19.21 -5.42
CA THR A 125 -8.14 -18.02 -5.98
C THR A 125 -9.59 -18.30 -6.39
N VAL A 126 -10.38 -17.24 -6.55
CA VAL A 126 -11.82 -17.37 -6.89
C VAL A 126 -12.01 -18.07 -8.22
N HIS A 127 -11.23 -17.70 -9.26
CA HIS A 127 -11.38 -18.29 -10.59
C HIS A 127 -10.97 -19.77 -10.65
N GLU A 128 -10.00 -20.17 -9.84
CA GLU A 128 -9.62 -21.58 -9.70
C GLU A 128 -10.72 -22.41 -9.00
N ARG A 129 -11.43 -21.81 -8.03
CA ARG A 129 -12.45 -22.50 -7.25
C ARG A 129 -13.82 -22.53 -7.91
N TRP A 130 -14.23 -21.45 -8.58
CA TRP A 130 -15.58 -21.29 -9.15
C TRP A 130 -15.61 -21.03 -10.66
N GLY A 131 -14.44 -20.96 -11.30
CA GLY A 131 -14.28 -20.68 -12.73
C GLY A 131 -14.23 -19.17 -13.06
N HIS A 132 -13.63 -18.84 -14.21
CA HIS A 132 -13.38 -17.47 -14.66
C HIS A 132 -14.66 -16.63 -14.75
N ASN A 133 -15.73 -17.15 -15.36
CA ASN A 133 -16.99 -16.40 -15.54
C ASN A 133 -17.61 -16.00 -14.19
N THR A 134 -17.54 -16.88 -13.20
CA THR A 134 -18.02 -16.58 -11.85
C THR A 134 -17.15 -15.50 -11.20
N GLY A 135 -15.82 -15.60 -11.34
CA GLY A 135 -14.89 -14.60 -10.84
C GLY A 135 -15.15 -13.22 -11.44
N ILE A 136 -15.36 -13.14 -12.77
CA ILE A 136 -15.69 -11.89 -13.46
C ILE A 136 -17.01 -11.29 -12.93
N LEU A 137 -18.10 -12.06 -12.92
CA LEU A 137 -19.41 -11.56 -12.47
C LEU A 137 -19.43 -11.18 -10.99
N SER A 138 -18.76 -11.95 -10.14
CA SER A 138 -18.66 -11.62 -8.71
C SER A 138 -17.83 -10.34 -8.50
N GLY A 139 -16.77 -10.14 -9.27
CA GLY A 139 -16.01 -8.90 -9.29
C GLY A 139 -16.86 -7.70 -9.73
N ASP A 140 -17.60 -7.82 -10.83
CA ASP A 140 -18.52 -6.77 -11.29
C ASP A 140 -19.56 -6.42 -10.23
N ALA A 141 -20.12 -7.44 -9.56
CA ALA A 141 -21.05 -7.22 -8.46
C ALA A 141 -20.39 -6.49 -7.27
N MET A 142 -19.10 -6.79 -6.97
CA MET A 142 -18.35 -6.07 -5.95
C MET A 142 -18.10 -4.61 -6.34
N LEU A 143 -17.83 -4.32 -7.62
CA LEU A 143 -17.71 -2.94 -8.09
C LEU A 143 -19.02 -2.17 -7.85
N VAL A 144 -20.17 -2.74 -8.21
CA VAL A 144 -21.49 -2.13 -7.95
C VAL A 144 -21.74 -1.96 -6.45
N LEU A 145 -21.41 -2.97 -5.63
CA LEU A 145 -21.53 -2.91 -4.18
C LEU A 145 -20.65 -1.79 -3.58
N SER A 146 -19.44 -1.59 -4.11
CA SER A 146 -18.58 -0.50 -3.64
C SER A 146 -19.21 0.87 -3.88
N TYR A 147 -19.86 1.10 -5.03
CA TYR A 147 -20.64 2.32 -5.28
C TYR A 147 -21.82 2.46 -4.31
N GLN A 148 -22.57 1.40 -4.07
CA GLN A 148 -23.70 1.42 -3.12
C GLN A 148 -23.25 1.80 -1.70
N LEU A 149 -22.08 1.33 -1.28
CA LEU A 149 -21.50 1.67 0.01
C LEU A 149 -20.97 3.11 0.02
N MET A 150 -20.28 3.54 -1.06
CA MET A 150 -19.76 4.90 -1.19
C MET A 150 -20.88 5.95 -1.17
N MET A 151 -22.03 5.64 -1.78
CA MET A 151 -23.20 6.52 -1.79
C MET A 151 -23.88 6.69 -0.42
N LYS A 152 -23.45 5.98 0.62
CA LYS A 152 -23.96 6.18 1.99
C LYS A 152 -23.32 7.36 2.74
N VAL A 153 -22.48 8.14 2.09
CA VAL A 153 -22.00 9.42 2.61
C VAL A 153 -23.14 10.44 2.74
N GLN A 154 -22.92 11.50 3.49
CA GLN A 154 -23.90 12.59 3.61
C GLN A 154 -24.17 13.22 2.24
N ASP A 155 -25.43 13.56 1.97
CA ASP A 155 -25.91 14.03 0.67
C ASP A 155 -25.09 15.20 0.10
N HIS A 156 -24.68 16.13 0.96
CA HIS A 156 -23.92 17.30 0.53
C HIS A 156 -22.48 16.99 0.10
N LEU A 157 -21.91 15.85 0.53
CA LEU A 157 -20.56 15.37 0.15
C LEU A 157 -20.60 14.40 -1.03
N LEU A 158 -21.79 13.86 -1.37
CA LEU A 158 -21.92 12.74 -2.30
C LEU A 158 -21.22 13.00 -3.63
N ARG A 159 -21.41 14.18 -4.21
CA ARG A 159 -20.82 14.53 -5.52
C ARG A 159 -19.30 14.54 -5.46
N GLU A 160 -18.73 15.20 -4.45
CA GLU A 160 -17.28 15.35 -4.31
C GLU A 160 -16.61 14.01 -4.02
N VAL A 161 -17.20 13.21 -3.13
CA VAL A 161 -16.71 11.88 -2.79
C VAL A 161 -16.76 10.94 -3.99
N LEU A 162 -17.87 10.94 -4.76
CA LEU A 162 -17.98 10.14 -5.97
C LEU A 162 -17.00 10.60 -7.07
N ASP A 163 -16.74 11.91 -7.21
CA ASP A 163 -15.74 12.42 -8.16
C ASP A 163 -14.33 11.92 -7.83
N VAL A 164 -13.97 11.88 -6.54
CA VAL A 164 -12.70 11.31 -6.08
C VAL A 164 -12.67 9.81 -6.33
N PHE A 165 -13.72 9.08 -5.94
CA PHE A 165 -13.78 7.64 -6.10
C PHE A 165 -13.72 7.21 -7.58
N ASN A 166 -14.46 7.89 -8.48
CA ASN A 166 -14.44 7.63 -9.91
C ASN A 166 -13.05 7.79 -10.53
N LYS A 167 -12.36 8.91 -10.21
CA LYS A 167 -11.00 9.15 -10.69
C LYS A 167 -10.03 8.08 -10.18
N THR A 168 -10.14 7.73 -8.90
CA THR A 168 -9.34 6.68 -8.28
C THR A 168 -9.60 5.32 -8.92
N ALA A 169 -10.86 4.95 -9.10
CA ALA A 169 -11.25 3.66 -9.68
C ALA A 169 -10.77 3.53 -11.13
N LEU A 170 -10.95 4.59 -11.93
CA LEU A 170 -10.46 4.60 -13.30
C LEU A 170 -8.94 4.52 -13.36
N GLY A 171 -8.24 5.29 -12.50
CA GLY A 171 -6.78 5.26 -12.41
C GLY A 171 -6.26 3.85 -12.10
N VAL A 172 -6.90 3.10 -11.18
CA VAL A 172 -6.52 1.71 -10.90
C VAL A 172 -6.67 0.82 -12.13
N CYS A 173 -7.75 0.99 -12.91
CA CYS A 173 -7.94 0.23 -14.17
C CYS A 173 -6.86 0.59 -15.20
N GLU A 174 -6.54 1.88 -15.36
CA GLU A 174 -5.49 2.36 -16.25
C GLU A 174 -4.12 1.82 -15.83
N GLY A 175 -3.82 1.81 -14.52
CA GLY A 175 -2.57 1.27 -13.98
C GLY A 175 -2.45 -0.25 -14.21
N GLN A 176 -3.54 -1.00 -14.06
CA GLN A 176 -3.56 -2.43 -14.37
C GLN A 176 -3.34 -2.69 -15.86
N GLN A 177 -3.94 -1.88 -16.75
CA GLN A 177 -3.73 -2.01 -18.19
C GLN A 177 -2.28 -1.71 -18.56
N LEU A 178 -1.67 -0.66 -17.99
CA LEU A 178 -0.25 -0.37 -18.22
C LEU A 178 0.67 -1.50 -17.76
N ASP A 179 0.38 -2.12 -16.62
CA ASP A 179 1.16 -3.26 -16.11
C ASP A 179 1.14 -4.43 -17.11
N MET A 180 -0.06 -4.79 -17.63
CA MET A 180 -0.21 -5.81 -18.66
C MET A 180 0.48 -5.44 -19.98
N ASP A 181 0.36 -4.17 -20.42
CA ASP A 181 1.00 -3.69 -21.65
C ASP A 181 2.53 -3.76 -21.54
N PHE A 182 3.08 -3.48 -20.36
CA PHE A 182 4.52 -3.54 -20.13
C PHE A 182 5.09 -4.94 -20.27
N GLU A 183 4.33 -5.98 -19.96
CA GLU A 183 4.77 -7.37 -20.19
C GLU A 183 5.10 -7.64 -21.67
N GLN A 184 4.35 -7.02 -22.58
CA GLN A 184 4.48 -7.22 -24.02
C GLN A 184 5.46 -6.26 -24.71
N ARG A 185 5.85 -5.18 -24.04
CA ARG A 185 6.75 -4.15 -24.62
C ARG A 185 8.20 -4.57 -24.48
N ALA A 186 9.00 -4.27 -25.50
CA ALA A 186 10.45 -4.49 -25.44
C ALA A 186 11.13 -3.50 -24.48
N GLU A 187 10.75 -2.23 -24.54
CA GLU A 187 11.30 -1.16 -23.69
C GLU A 187 10.20 -0.50 -22.85
N VAL A 188 10.53 -0.25 -21.59
CA VAL A 188 9.77 0.55 -20.64
C VAL A 188 10.76 1.45 -19.92
N HIS A 189 10.40 2.71 -19.70
CA HIS A 189 11.24 3.68 -19.00
C HIS A 189 10.82 3.83 -17.53
N VAL A 190 11.76 4.29 -16.69
CA VAL A 190 11.52 4.49 -15.25
C VAL A 190 10.30 5.36 -14.98
N ASP A 191 10.13 6.46 -15.73
CA ASP A 191 8.99 7.37 -15.53
C ASP A 191 7.63 6.70 -15.85
N GLU A 192 7.60 5.82 -16.88
CA GLU A 192 6.40 5.05 -17.22
C GLU A 192 6.07 4.03 -16.10
N TYR A 193 7.10 3.38 -15.57
CA TYR A 193 6.93 2.46 -14.42
C TYR A 193 6.40 3.19 -13.20
N LEU A 194 6.95 4.35 -12.85
CA LEU A 194 6.48 5.17 -11.74
C LEU A 194 5.02 5.59 -11.91
N GLU A 195 4.61 5.95 -13.13
CA GLU A 195 3.21 6.26 -13.42
C GLU A 195 2.32 5.03 -13.29
N MET A 196 2.75 3.87 -13.77
CA MET A 196 2.00 2.61 -13.63
C MET A 196 1.77 2.26 -12.17
N ILE A 197 2.80 2.27 -11.30
CA ILE A 197 2.63 1.96 -9.87
C ILE A 197 1.84 3.05 -9.14
N ARG A 198 1.95 4.33 -9.56
CA ARG A 198 1.11 5.39 -9.05
C ARG A 198 -0.37 5.07 -9.28
N LEU A 199 -0.73 4.73 -10.51
CA LEU A 199 -2.09 4.42 -10.92
C LEU A 199 -2.58 3.08 -10.33
N LYS A 200 -1.83 2.00 -10.48
CA LYS A 200 -2.24 0.65 -10.04
C LYS A 200 -2.37 0.56 -8.51
N THR A 201 -1.48 1.21 -7.77
CA THR A 201 -1.34 0.99 -6.31
C THR A 201 -1.63 2.24 -5.48
N SER A 202 -1.04 3.40 -5.87
CA SER A 202 -0.94 4.55 -4.98
C SER A 202 -2.19 5.42 -4.97
N VAL A 203 -2.87 5.59 -6.11
CA VAL A 203 -4.10 6.40 -6.21
C VAL A 203 -5.20 5.92 -5.27
N LEU A 204 -5.27 4.62 -4.98
CA LEU A 204 -6.26 4.10 -4.04
C LEU A 204 -5.93 4.43 -2.57
N LEU A 205 -4.65 4.58 -2.22
CA LEU A 205 -4.25 5.11 -0.93
C LEU A 205 -4.60 6.60 -0.82
N GLY A 206 -4.21 7.38 -1.82
CA GLY A 206 -4.49 8.81 -1.88
C GLY A 206 -6.00 9.10 -1.85
N GLY A 207 -6.77 8.41 -2.71
CA GLY A 207 -8.21 8.54 -2.77
C GLY A 207 -8.91 8.18 -1.45
N ALA A 208 -8.47 7.11 -0.77
CA ALA A 208 -9.00 6.74 0.53
C ALA A 208 -8.78 7.85 1.58
N LEU A 209 -7.57 8.40 1.66
CA LEU A 209 -7.23 9.50 2.55
C LEU A 209 -8.03 10.77 2.23
N LYS A 210 -8.14 11.13 0.94
CA LYS A 210 -8.90 12.30 0.51
C LYS A 210 -10.39 12.17 0.83
N ILE A 211 -10.99 11.02 0.56
CA ILE A 211 -12.41 10.75 0.90
C ILE A 211 -12.62 10.86 2.40
N GLY A 212 -11.73 10.26 3.21
CA GLY A 212 -11.80 10.36 4.66
C GLY A 212 -11.70 11.80 5.15
N ALA A 213 -10.78 12.59 4.59
CA ALA A 213 -10.62 14.00 4.92
C ALA A 213 -11.89 14.83 4.62
N LEU A 214 -12.48 14.64 3.44
CA LEU A 214 -13.73 15.32 3.05
C LEU A 214 -14.87 14.98 4.00
N ILE A 215 -15.02 13.71 4.38
CA ILE A 215 -16.01 13.27 5.37
C ILE A 215 -15.73 13.87 6.74
N GLY A 216 -14.45 14.05 7.08
CA GLY A 216 -13.99 14.70 8.30
C GLY A 216 -14.22 16.23 8.35
N GLY A 217 -14.60 16.83 7.22
CA GLY A 217 -14.82 18.29 7.12
C GLY A 217 -13.57 19.08 6.73
N ALA A 218 -12.58 18.44 6.11
CA ALA A 218 -11.41 19.11 5.58
C ALA A 218 -11.76 20.08 4.45
N GLU A 219 -11.05 21.21 4.38
CA GLU A 219 -11.03 22.04 3.19
C GLU A 219 -10.42 21.25 2.01
N MET A 220 -10.86 21.56 0.78
CA MET A 220 -10.42 20.85 -0.42
C MET A 220 -8.90 20.84 -0.57
N GLN A 221 -8.23 21.95 -0.22
CA GLN A 221 -6.76 22.05 -0.28
C GLN A 221 -6.07 21.03 0.64
N ASP A 222 -6.53 20.88 1.88
CA ASP A 222 -5.96 19.92 2.84
C ASP A 222 -6.29 18.48 2.43
N ALA A 223 -7.48 18.25 1.86
CA ALA A 223 -7.86 16.96 1.31
C ALA A 223 -6.98 16.57 0.08
N ASP A 224 -6.61 17.55 -0.77
CA ASP A 224 -5.68 17.36 -1.89
C ASP A 224 -4.25 17.07 -1.42
N LEU A 225 -3.81 17.69 -0.34
CA LEU A 225 -2.52 17.41 0.28
C LEU A 225 -2.47 16.01 0.86
N LEU A 226 -3.55 15.54 1.50
CA LEU A 226 -3.64 14.14 1.97
C LEU A 226 -3.69 13.14 0.82
N ASN A 227 -4.35 13.47 -0.31
CA ASN A 227 -4.28 12.65 -1.51
C ASN A 227 -2.82 12.50 -1.97
N SER A 228 -2.11 13.63 -2.08
CA SER A 228 -0.71 13.64 -2.51
C SER A 228 0.19 12.86 -1.55
N PHE A 229 -0.01 13.02 -0.24
CA PHE A 229 0.67 12.22 0.78
C PHE A 229 0.48 10.73 0.55
N GLY A 230 -0.76 10.28 0.31
CA GLY A 230 -1.07 8.88 0.07
C GLY A 230 -0.48 8.35 -1.23
N GLU A 231 -0.52 9.13 -2.32
CA GLU A 231 0.08 8.73 -3.59
C GLU A 231 1.60 8.60 -3.49
N TYR A 232 2.30 9.59 -2.93
CA TYR A 232 3.75 9.53 -2.77
C TYR A 232 4.19 8.40 -1.82
N LEU A 233 3.47 8.21 -0.72
CA LEU A 233 3.72 7.10 0.20
C LEU A 233 3.51 5.74 -0.47
N GLY A 234 2.49 5.60 -1.32
CA GLY A 234 2.22 4.38 -2.08
C GLY A 234 3.33 4.06 -3.09
N ILE A 235 3.87 5.08 -3.77
CA ILE A 235 5.02 4.90 -4.67
C ILE A 235 6.27 4.48 -3.89
N ALA A 236 6.60 5.16 -2.79
CA ALA A 236 7.73 4.80 -1.94
C ALA A 236 7.62 3.37 -1.42
N PHE A 237 6.42 2.97 -0.99
CA PHE A 237 6.14 1.61 -0.53
C PHE A 237 6.33 0.56 -1.63
N GLN A 238 5.89 0.84 -2.88
CA GLN A 238 6.08 -0.09 -3.98
C GLN A 238 7.56 -0.24 -4.35
N LEU A 239 8.32 0.88 -4.38
CA LEU A 239 9.78 0.82 -4.58
C LEU A 239 10.47 0.01 -3.49
N GLN A 240 10.02 0.12 -2.23
CA GLN A 240 10.50 -0.70 -1.14
C GLN A 240 10.18 -2.19 -1.35
N ASP A 241 8.96 -2.53 -1.78
CA ASP A 241 8.58 -3.91 -2.08
C ASP A 241 9.47 -4.49 -3.20
N ASP A 242 9.77 -3.71 -4.27
CA ASP A 242 10.69 -4.12 -5.34
C ASP A 242 12.13 -4.37 -4.80
N ILE A 243 12.62 -3.50 -3.91
CA ILE A 243 13.94 -3.67 -3.26
C ILE A 243 13.95 -4.94 -2.42
N LEU A 244 12.91 -5.16 -1.62
CA LEU A 244 12.82 -6.28 -0.70
C LEU A 244 12.62 -7.62 -1.42
N ASP A 245 12.00 -7.65 -2.60
CA ASP A 245 11.94 -8.88 -3.42
C ASP A 245 13.33 -9.37 -3.81
N VAL A 246 14.28 -8.46 -4.08
CA VAL A 246 15.65 -8.83 -4.50
C VAL A 246 16.63 -8.94 -3.34
N TYR A 247 16.52 -8.07 -2.32
CA TYR A 247 17.52 -7.91 -1.27
C TYR A 247 17.01 -8.20 0.14
N GLY A 248 15.74 -8.59 0.28
CA GLY A 248 15.14 -8.90 1.58
C GLY A 248 15.69 -10.18 2.21
N ASP A 249 15.53 -10.30 3.53
CA ASP A 249 15.88 -11.49 4.28
C ASP A 249 14.78 -12.58 4.10
N PRO A 250 15.10 -13.76 3.52
CA PRO A 250 14.11 -14.81 3.28
C PRO A 250 13.39 -15.28 4.53
N ASP A 251 14.09 -15.29 5.68
CA ASP A 251 13.55 -15.78 6.95
C ASP A 251 12.50 -14.80 7.54
N LYS A 252 12.61 -13.52 7.20
CA LYS A 252 11.66 -12.48 7.65
C LYS A 252 10.50 -12.25 6.68
N PHE A 253 10.74 -12.40 5.38
CA PHE A 253 9.78 -12.05 4.34
C PHE A 253 8.78 -13.16 4.00
N GLY A 254 9.11 -14.42 4.28
CA GLY A 254 8.25 -15.58 4.00
C GLY A 254 7.94 -15.79 2.51
N LYS A 255 8.68 -15.11 1.61
CA LYS A 255 8.62 -15.27 0.15
C LYS A 255 9.99 -15.73 -0.38
N LEU A 256 10.00 -16.36 -1.53
CA LEU A 256 11.23 -16.63 -2.29
C LEU A 256 11.81 -15.28 -2.72
N VAL A 257 13.06 -14.99 -2.33
CA VAL A 257 13.81 -13.83 -2.80
C VAL A 257 14.07 -13.96 -4.29
N GLY A 258 13.87 -12.86 -5.04
CA GLY A 258 14.08 -12.81 -6.49
C GLY A 258 12.89 -13.32 -7.32
N GLY A 259 11.69 -13.34 -6.75
CA GLY A 259 10.47 -13.73 -7.48
C GLY A 259 10.23 -12.87 -8.72
N ASP A 260 10.45 -11.59 -8.65
CA ASP A 260 10.32 -10.64 -9.76
C ASP A 260 11.39 -10.90 -10.85
N ILE A 261 12.61 -11.25 -10.46
CA ILE A 261 13.67 -11.65 -11.40
C ILE A 261 13.29 -12.94 -12.13
N ILE A 262 12.81 -13.94 -11.39
CA ILE A 262 12.43 -15.25 -11.96
C ILE A 262 11.31 -15.07 -12.99
N SER A 263 10.30 -14.27 -12.68
CA SER A 263 9.13 -14.01 -13.53
C SER A 263 9.39 -12.99 -14.65
N ASN A 264 10.58 -12.41 -14.76
CA ASN A 264 10.93 -11.33 -15.70
C ASN A 264 10.06 -10.07 -15.53
N LYS A 265 9.56 -9.82 -14.33
CA LYS A 265 8.74 -8.65 -14.08
C LYS A 265 9.53 -7.38 -14.30
N LYS A 266 8.95 -6.43 -15.04
CA LYS A 266 9.58 -5.13 -15.32
C LYS A 266 9.42 -4.20 -14.13
N THR A 267 10.21 -4.49 -13.07
CA THR A 267 10.30 -3.65 -11.88
C THR A 267 11.21 -2.45 -12.11
N TRP A 268 11.17 -1.49 -11.21
CA TRP A 268 12.07 -0.34 -11.24
C TRP A 268 13.54 -0.76 -11.33
N LEU A 269 13.94 -1.82 -10.61
CA LEU A 269 15.31 -2.32 -10.59
C LEU A 269 15.75 -2.83 -11.97
N LEU A 270 14.93 -3.64 -12.62
CA LEU A 270 15.25 -4.18 -13.95
C LEU A 270 15.32 -3.07 -14.99
N ILE A 271 14.33 -2.17 -15.01
CA ILE A 271 14.26 -1.06 -15.97
C ILE A 271 15.50 -0.17 -15.81
N ARG A 272 15.83 0.21 -14.57
CA ARG A 272 16.99 1.05 -14.30
C ARG A 272 18.31 0.36 -14.65
N ALA A 273 18.42 -0.94 -14.41
CA ALA A 273 19.58 -1.72 -14.82
C ALA A 273 19.75 -1.71 -16.35
N LEU A 274 18.68 -1.92 -17.10
CA LEU A 274 18.72 -1.89 -18.58
C LEU A 274 19.06 -0.50 -19.13
N GLU A 275 18.65 0.60 -18.47
CA GLU A 275 19.00 1.97 -18.84
C GLU A 275 20.50 2.28 -18.63
N LEU A 276 21.12 1.73 -17.58
CA LEU A 276 22.50 2.03 -17.18
C LEU A 276 23.54 1.01 -17.70
N ALA A 277 23.08 -0.15 -18.17
CA ALA A 277 23.92 -1.27 -18.56
C ALA A 277 24.84 -0.92 -19.74
N SER A 278 26.10 -1.37 -19.67
CA SER A 278 26.96 -1.48 -20.86
C SER A 278 26.38 -2.45 -21.87
N VAL A 279 26.91 -2.47 -23.08
CA VAL A 279 26.46 -3.43 -24.11
C VAL A 279 26.60 -4.87 -23.65
N GLU A 280 27.67 -5.20 -22.93
CA GLU A 280 27.94 -6.55 -22.40
C GLU A 280 26.93 -6.91 -21.31
N GLN A 281 26.68 -6.00 -20.37
CA GLN A 281 25.72 -6.20 -19.28
C GLN A 281 24.29 -6.28 -19.80
N LYS A 282 23.93 -5.47 -20.81
CA LYS A 282 22.62 -5.54 -21.46
C LYS A 282 22.42 -6.89 -22.13
N ASN A 283 23.41 -7.38 -22.87
CA ASN A 283 23.36 -8.72 -23.48
C ASN A 283 23.22 -9.84 -22.42
N GLU A 284 23.87 -9.71 -21.27
CA GLU A 284 23.75 -10.66 -20.17
C GLU A 284 22.32 -10.66 -19.59
N LEU A 285 21.75 -9.47 -19.31
CA LEU A 285 20.38 -9.34 -18.84
C LEU A 285 19.37 -9.86 -19.85
N ASP A 286 19.50 -9.49 -21.12
CA ASP A 286 18.62 -9.94 -22.21
C ASP A 286 18.65 -11.46 -22.37
N ASN A 287 19.81 -12.10 -22.20
CA ASN A 287 19.93 -13.55 -22.21
C ASN A 287 19.09 -14.18 -21.08
N TRP A 288 19.18 -13.64 -19.86
CA TRP A 288 18.42 -14.15 -18.72
C TRP A 288 16.90 -13.90 -18.82
N ILE A 289 16.50 -12.82 -19.49
CA ILE A 289 15.08 -12.50 -19.74
C ILE A 289 14.48 -13.43 -20.81
N THR A 290 15.24 -13.77 -21.87
CA THR A 290 14.73 -14.52 -23.03
C THR A 290 14.88 -16.03 -22.90
N PHE A 291 15.87 -16.50 -22.15
CA PHE A 291 16.15 -17.91 -21.96
C PHE A 291 15.09 -18.57 -21.06
N LYS A 292 14.53 -19.70 -21.51
CA LYS A 292 13.40 -20.34 -20.82
C LYS A 292 13.77 -21.54 -19.94
N ASP A 293 14.96 -22.11 -20.17
CA ASP A 293 15.40 -23.34 -19.49
C ASP A 293 16.61 -23.01 -18.59
N PHE A 294 16.34 -22.39 -17.44
CA PHE A 294 17.36 -21.93 -16.49
C PHE A 294 17.08 -22.44 -15.07
N ASP A 295 18.12 -22.56 -14.27
CA ASP A 295 18.00 -22.70 -12.83
C ASP A 295 17.65 -21.33 -12.21
N ASN A 296 16.59 -21.29 -11.41
CA ASN A 296 16.10 -20.07 -10.77
C ASN A 296 17.18 -19.38 -9.92
N SER A 297 17.99 -20.16 -9.20
CA SER A 297 19.01 -19.63 -8.31
C SER A 297 20.20 -19.05 -9.10
N GLU A 298 20.55 -19.66 -10.23
CA GLU A 298 21.58 -19.14 -11.15
C GLU A 298 21.14 -17.82 -11.76
N LYS A 299 19.90 -17.73 -12.24
CA LYS A 299 19.33 -16.50 -12.79
C LYS A 299 19.33 -15.36 -11.78
N VAL A 300 18.78 -15.59 -10.58
CA VAL A 300 18.73 -14.60 -9.52
C VAL A 300 20.15 -14.13 -9.16
N THR A 301 21.10 -15.06 -9.03
CA THR A 301 22.50 -14.73 -8.71
C THR A 301 23.14 -13.87 -9.79
N ALA A 302 22.98 -14.23 -11.05
CA ALA A 302 23.58 -13.51 -12.19
C ALA A 302 22.99 -12.10 -12.33
N VAL A 303 21.65 -11.98 -12.30
CA VAL A 303 20.99 -10.67 -12.43
C VAL A 303 21.32 -9.76 -11.23
N THR A 304 21.30 -10.29 -10.01
CA THR A 304 21.66 -9.52 -8.80
C THR A 304 23.12 -9.06 -8.84
N LYS A 305 24.02 -9.85 -9.41
CA LYS A 305 25.41 -9.44 -9.63
C LYS A 305 25.48 -8.22 -10.54
N VAL A 306 24.77 -8.21 -11.68
CA VAL A 306 24.72 -7.04 -12.58
C VAL A 306 24.12 -5.84 -11.86
N TYR A 307 23.06 -6.03 -11.08
CA TYR A 307 22.49 -4.95 -10.26
C TYR A 307 23.52 -4.37 -9.27
N GLY A 308 24.34 -5.22 -8.66
CA GLY A 308 25.43 -4.81 -7.76
C GLY A 308 26.51 -3.98 -8.47
N GLU A 309 26.95 -4.41 -9.65
CA GLU A 309 27.94 -3.70 -10.48
C GLU A 309 27.45 -2.31 -10.92
N LEU A 310 26.13 -2.17 -11.15
CA LEU A 310 25.48 -0.92 -11.55
C LEU A 310 24.97 -0.08 -10.36
N ASN A 311 25.16 -0.53 -9.12
CA ASN A 311 24.66 0.12 -7.90
C ASN A 311 23.13 0.35 -7.90
N ILE A 312 22.34 -0.54 -8.52
CA ILE A 312 20.89 -0.39 -8.70
C ILE A 312 20.17 -0.25 -7.37
N ARG A 313 20.58 -1.02 -6.33
CA ARG A 313 20.01 -0.91 -4.99
C ARG A 313 20.06 0.53 -4.45
N GLN A 314 21.22 1.18 -4.53
CA GLN A 314 21.39 2.55 -4.04
C GLN A 314 20.50 3.55 -4.78
N PHE A 315 20.36 3.41 -6.09
CA PHE A 315 19.47 4.26 -6.89
C PHE A 315 17.99 4.04 -6.52
N ALA A 316 17.58 2.78 -6.26
CA ALA A 316 16.22 2.47 -5.84
C ALA A 316 15.92 3.03 -4.44
N GLU A 317 16.85 2.89 -3.49
CA GLU A 317 16.74 3.47 -2.15
C GLU A 317 16.62 5.00 -2.21
N GLN A 318 17.42 5.69 -3.04
CA GLN A 318 17.33 7.14 -3.25
C GLN A 318 15.99 7.56 -3.89
N ALA A 319 15.48 6.78 -4.83
CA ALA A 319 14.17 7.05 -5.42
C ALA A 319 13.05 6.89 -4.37
N MET A 320 13.10 5.82 -3.58
CA MET A 320 12.16 5.57 -2.47
C MET A 320 12.19 6.72 -1.45
N GLU A 321 13.37 7.13 -0.99
CA GLU A 321 13.54 8.26 -0.06
C GLU A 321 12.98 9.57 -0.64
N THR A 322 13.22 9.83 -1.92
CA THR A 322 12.68 11.03 -2.61
C THR A 322 11.15 11.06 -2.55
N PHE A 323 10.48 9.93 -2.76
CA PHE A 323 9.02 9.88 -2.68
C PHE A 323 8.51 9.90 -1.23
N ALA A 324 9.24 9.32 -0.29
CA ALA A 324 8.95 9.44 1.14
C ALA A 324 9.02 10.91 1.60
N ASP A 325 10.06 11.63 1.22
CA ASP A 325 10.21 13.06 1.52
C ASP A 325 9.05 13.89 0.94
N LYS A 326 8.66 13.63 -0.32
CA LYS A 326 7.50 14.29 -0.94
C LYS A 326 6.21 14.01 -0.17
N ALA A 327 6.03 12.77 0.32
CA ALA A 327 4.88 12.42 1.16
C ALA A 327 4.88 13.24 2.46
N PHE A 328 5.99 13.28 3.18
CA PHE A 328 6.09 14.06 4.41
C PHE A 328 5.93 15.56 4.17
N MET A 329 6.48 16.12 3.10
CA MET A 329 6.25 17.53 2.72
C MET A 329 4.77 17.83 2.49
N ALA A 330 4.03 16.93 1.83
CA ALA A 330 2.60 17.09 1.63
C ALA A 330 1.83 17.05 2.97
N LEU A 331 2.20 16.10 3.87
CA LEU A 331 1.60 16.02 5.21
C LEU A 331 1.90 17.27 6.05
N ASP A 332 3.13 17.81 5.98
CA ASP A 332 3.54 19.00 6.73
C ASP A 332 2.80 20.24 6.28
N ALA A 333 2.49 20.34 4.99
CA ALA A 333 1.76 21.48 4.41
C ALA A 333 0.28 21.56 4.83
N ILE A 334 -0.30 20.50 5.41
CA ILE A 334 -1.68 20.50 5.91
C ILE A 334 -1.80 21.46 7.09
N ASN A 335 -2.83 22.31 7.06
CA ASN A 335 -3.08 23.33 8.08
C ASN A 335 -3.69 22.76 9.38
N LEU A 336 -2.95 21.85 10.02
CA LEU A 336 -3.32 21.25 11.30
C LEU A 336 -2.12 21.24 12.26
N PRO A 337 -2.36 21.25 13.60
CA PRO A 337 -1.30 21.11 14.59
C PRO A 337 -0.49 19.82 14.36
N GLU A 338 0.84 19.90 14.51
CA GLU A 338 1.74 18.77 14.31
C GLU A 338 1.37 17.53 15.14
N ALA A 339 0.90 17.75 16.36
CA ALA A 339 0.46 16.66 17.24
C ALA A 339 -0.69 15.83 16.65
N GLN A 340 -1.56 16.40 15.82
CA GLN A 340 -2.63 15.67 15.14
C GLN A 340 -2.08 14.87 13.96
N LYS A 341 -1.14 15.43 13.18
CA LYS A 341 -0.52 14.78 12.02
C LYS A 341 0.42 13.63 12.40
N GLN A 342 0.93 13.65 13.64
CA GLN A 342 1.90 12.66 14.13
C GLN A 342 1.43 11.21 13.97
N TYR A 343 0.14 10.97 13.98
CA TYR A 343 -0.42 9.64 13.85
C TYR A 343 -0.24 9.08 12.42
N LEU A 344 -0.52 9.90 11.39
CA LEU A 344 -0.24 9.54 9.99
C LEU A 344 1.27 9.44 9.72
N ARG A 345 2.07 10.31 10.35
CA ARG A 345 3.53 10.25 10.26
C ARG A 345 4.06 8.92 10.80
N ASN A 346 3.66 8.53 12.01
CA ASN A 346 4.06 7.25 12.60
C ASN A 346 3.63 6.04 11.76
N PHE A 347 2.46 6.15 11.11
CA PHE A 347 1.99 5.13 10.17
C PHE A 347 2.93 5.02 8.97
N ALA A 348 3.27 6.15 8.34
CA ALA A 348 4.17 6.19 7.19
C ALA A 348 5.57 5.66 7.55
N ASP A 349 6.13 6.11 8.68
CA ASP A 349 7.41 5.61 9.19
C ASP A 349 7.37 4.08 9.39
N GLY A 350 6.31 3.56 10.02
CA GLY A 350 6.14 2.11 10.23
C GLY A 350 5.92 1.32 8.93
N LEU A 351 5.41 1.97 7.87
CA LEU A 351 5.26 1.35 6.57
C LEU A 351 6.59 1.27 5.81
N LEU A 352 7.42 2.31 5.90
CA LEU A 352 8.71 2.43 5.23
C LEU A 352 9.89 1.82 5.99
N VAL A 353 9.80 1.66 7.33
CA VAL A 353 10.80 1.00 8.18
C VAL A 353 10.43 -0.48 8.36
N ARG A 354 9.99 -1.17 7.33
CA ARG A 354 9.99 -2.65 7.36
C ARG A 354 11.43 -3.10 7.33
N GLU A 355 11.98 -3.32 8.53
CA GLU A 355 13.32 -3.86 8.69
C GLU A 355 13.43 -5.22 7.98
N ASN A 356 14.46 -5.26 7.17
CA ASN A 356 15.08 -6.44 6.58
C ASN A 356 15.21 -7.59 7.59
#